data_86ea61d50edeeedab32f53e1dc4e7124
#
_entry.id   86ea61d50edeeedab32f53e1dc4e7124
#
_cell.length_a   1.000
_cell.length_b   1.000
_cell.length_c   1.000
_cell.angle_alpha   90.00
_cell.angle_beta   90.00
_cell.angle_gamma   90.00
#
_symmetry.space_group_name_H-M   'P 1'
#
loop_
_entity.id
_entity.type
_entity.pdbx_description
1 polymer ?
#
loop_
_entity_poly.entity_id
_entity_poly.type
_entity_poly.pdbx_seq_one_letter_code
_entity_poly.pdbx_strand_id
1 'polypeptide(L)'
;MLFQTYGNMKNPAVLFFHAMGVTGASSEPVVKYLQDRYFCILPTSTVYCAGQKYVSKADEIRQVEDFLHRQGVERLAMVVASSIGADLAMAFLTQTKLPVEHAFFDGGQFAQIGKGTRRIMTPFLYFAIKSLYWSKGGTLKKILWCDDDSIKSYFIDAGENLTYTNLRRQISDSLE
;
A
#
# COMPACT_ATOMS: atom_id res chain seq x y z
N MET A 1 2.49 -4.24 10.33
CA MET A 1 2.72 -3.23 9.26
C MET A 1 4.11 -2.61 9.44
N LEU A 2 4.81 -2.29 8.38
CA LEU A 2 6.08 -1.57 8.39
C LEU A 2 5.82 -0.12 7.97
N PHE A 3 6.49 0.84 8.64
CA PHE A 3 6.34 2.26 8.31
C PHE A 3 7.70 2.85 7.95
N GLN A 4 7.77 3.52 6.80
CA GLN A 4 8.88 4.37 6.41
C GLN A 4 8.42 5.82 6.50
N THR A 5 9.32 6.71 6.90
CA THR A 5 9.01 8.15 7.02
C THR A 5 10.11 8.99 6.42
N TYR A 6 9.73 10.12 5.83
CA TYR A 6 10.62 11.07 5.19
C TYR A 6 10.20 12.49 5.55
N GLY A 7 11.17 13.39 5.60
CA GLY A 7 10.93 14.78 5.94
C GLY A 7 10.92 15.05 7.44
N ASN A 8 10.62 16.28 7.81
CA ASN A 8 10.60 16.72 9.20
C ASN A 8 9.23 16.46 9.83
N MET A 9 9.19 15.79 10.99
CA MET A 9 7.96 15.49 11.74
C MET A 9 7.15 16.74 12.14
N LYS A 10 7.76 17.93 12.14
CA LYS A 10 7.06 19.20 12.41
C LYS A 10 6.29 19.75 11.20
N ASN A 11 6.55 19.20 10.01
CA ASN A 11 5.85 19.58 8.80
C ASN A 11 4.45 18.96 8.74
N PRO A 12 3.52 19.52 7.92
CA PRO A 12 2.23 18.88 7.65
C PRO A 12 2.40 17.44 7.16
N ALA A 13 1.64 16.49 7.70
CA ALA A 13 1.78 15.09 7.39
C ALA A 13 1.04 14.68 6.11
N VAL A 14 1.67 13.81 5.30
CA VAL A 14 1.07 13.16 4.13
C VAL A 14 1.19 11.65 4.30
N LEU A 15 0.05 10.95 4.19
CA LEU A 15 -0.05 9.51 4.32
C LEU A 15 -0.24 8.85 2.96
N PHE A 16 0.56 7.82 2.65
CA PHE A 16 0.52 7.12 1.36
C PHE A 16 0.05 5.67 1.54
N PHE A 17 -0.95 5.25 0.75
CA PHE A 17 -1.37 3.85 0.66
C PHE A 17 -1.00 3.28 -0.71
N HIS A 18 -0.11 2.29 -0.72
CA HIS A 18 0.48 1.73 -1.94
C HIS A 18 -0.45 0.75 -2.67
N ALA A 19 -0.16 0.51 -3.95
CA ALA A 19 -0.85 -0.46 -4.80
C ALA A 19 -0.53 -1.92 -4.41
N MET A 20 -1.29 -2.86 -4.97
CA MET A 20 -1.02 -4.30 -4.85
C MET A 20 0.31 -4.67 -5.53
N GLY A 21 1.06 -5.56 -4.90
CA GLY A 21 2.29 -6.10 -5.47
C GLY A 21 3.52 -5.21 -5.33
N VAL A 22 3.42 -4.12 -4.58
CA VAL A 22 4.54 -3.25 -4.21
C VAL A 22 4.54 -2.98 -2.71
N THR A 23 5.59 -2.38 -2.18
CA THR A 23 5.69 -1.92 -0.79
C THR A 23 5.41 -0.41 -0.69
N GLY A 24 5.34 0.12 0.52
CA GLY A 24 5.21 1.56 0.76
C GLY A 24 6.31 2.37 0.09
N ALA A 25 7.52 1.83 -0.01
CA ALA A 25 8.66 2.45 -0.68
C ALA A 25 8.40 2.82 -2.16
N SER A 26 7.40 2.18 -2.80
CA SER A 26 7.01 2.55 -4.18
C SER A 26 6.57 4.01 -4.34
N SER A 27 6.28 4.70 -3.24
CA SER A 27 5.95 6.13 -3.22
C SER A 27 7.19 7.05 -3.16
N GLU A 28 8.39 6.50 -2.94
CA GLU A 28 9.63 7.30 -2.82
C GLU A 28 9.91 8.23 -4.02
N PRO A 29 9.64 7.83 -5.27
CA PRO A 29 9.82 8.75 -6.41
C PRO A 29 9.00 10.04 -6.32
N VAL A 30 7.84 10.00 -5.65
CA VAL A 30 6.99 11.18 -5.38
C VAL A 30 7.45 11.90 -4.13
N VAL A 31 7.78 11.14 -3.08
CA VAL A 31 8.20 11.66 -1.77
C VAL A 31 9.41 12.57 -1.86
N LYS A 32 10.40 12.27 -2.74
CA LYS A 32 11.59 13.11 -2.94
C LYS A 32 11.27 14.56 -3.31
N TYR A 33 10.09 14.84 -3.90
CA TYR A 33 9.66 16.20 -4.22
C TYR A 33 8.83 16.85 -3.10
N LEU A 34 8.41 16.07 -2.10
CA LEU A 34 7.52 16.51 -1.03
C LEU A 34 8.22 16.63 0.32
N GLN A 35 9.24 15.82 0.61
CA GLN A 35 9.86 15.65 1.92
C GLN A 35 10.47 16.93 2.52
N ASP A 36 10.82 17.93 1.71
CA ASP A 36 11.33 19.20 2.22
C ASP A 36 10.23 20.04 2.88
N ARG A 37 8.97 19.83 2.51
CA ARG A 37 7.80 20.59 2.96
C ARG A 37 6.79 19.78 3.76
N TYR A 38 6.84 18.45 3.65
CA TYR A 38 5.88 17.54 4.27
C TYR A 38 6.59 16.44 5.06
N PHE A 39 5.91 15.95 6.09
CA PHE A 39 6.26 14.70 6.75
C PHE A 39 5.51 13.56 6.04
N CYS A 40 6.23 12.82 5.21
CA CYS A 40 5.67 11.74 4.40
C CYS A 40 5.73 10.41 5.17
N ILE A 41 4.59 9.72 5.26
CA ILE A 41 4.41 8.45 5.99
C ILE A 41 3.97 7.37 4.99
N LEU A 42 4.79 6.33 4.85
CA LEU A 42 4.63 5.26 3.86
C LEU A 42 4.45 3.91 4.58
N PRO A 43 3.22 3.53 4.95
CA PRO A 43 2.96 2.18 5.45
C PRO A 43 3.12 1.13 4.34
N THR A 44 3.76 0.02 4.67
CA THR A 44 3.70 -1.23 3.90
C THR A 44 2.70 -2.16 4.57
N SER A 45 1.67 -2.58 3.82
CA SER A 45 0.66 -3.53 4.31
C SER A 45 1.30 -4.80 4.89
N THR A 46 0.69 -5.35 5.94
CA THR A 46 1.14 -6.59 6.57
C THR A 46 1.19 -7.77 5.59
N VAL A 47 0.47 -7.67 4.47
CA VAL A 47 0.52 -8.66 3.37
C VAL A 47 1.94 -8.85 2.85
N TYR A 48 2.75 -7.78 2.84
CA TYR A 48 4.11 -7.76 2.28
C TYR A 48 5.21 -7.68 3.34
N CYS A 49 4.84 -7.79 4.63
CA CYS A 49 5.81 -7.75 5.73
C CYS A 49 6.25 -9.16 6.15
N ALA A 50 7.56 -9.37 6.30
CA ALA A 50 8.13 -10.66 6.73
C ALA A 50 7.51 -11.14 8.05
N GLY A 51 7.06 -12.40 8.06
CA GLY A 51 6.53 -13.04 9.27
C GLY A 51 5.19 -12.48 9.78
N GLN A 52 4.64 -11.46 9.15
CA GLN A 52 3.36 -10.88 9.54
C GLN A 52 2.18 -11.56 8.85
N LYS A 53 1.04 -11.50 9.51
CA LYS A 53 -0.21 -12.10 9.04
C LYS A 53 -1.24 -11.01 8.83
N TYR A 54 -1.75 -10.89 7.61
CA TYR A 54 -2.88 -10.01 7.36
C TYR A 54 -4.10 -10.51 8.11
N VAL A 55 -4.69 -9.66 8.92
CA VAL A 55 -5.89 -9.96 9.73
C VAL A 55 -7.13 -9.43 9.03
N SER A 56 -7.23 -8.11 8.89
CA SER A 56 -8.34 -7.41 8.22
C SER A 56 -7.97 -5.98 7.85
N LYS A 57 -8.77 -5.36 7.00
CA LYS A 57 -8.71 -3.94 6.65
C LYS A 57 -8.80 -3.06 7.89
N ALA A 58 -9.71 -3.38 8.80
CA ALA A 58 -9.85 -2.67 10.07
C ALA A 58 -8.60 -2.76 10.96
N ASP A 59 -7.90 -3.91 10.94
CA ASP A 59 -6.63 -4.07 11.66
C ASP A 59 -5.51 -3.23 11.02
N GLU A 60 -5.44 -3.16 9.71
CA GLU A 60 -4.50 -2.28 8.99
C GLU A 60 -4.74 -0.80 9.35
N ILE A 61 -6.00 -0.37 9.33
CA ILE A 61 -6.39 1.01 9.70
C ILE A 61 -5.97 1.31 11.14
N ARG A 62 -6.27 0.42 12.08
CA ARG A 62 -5.87 0.59 13.48
C ARG A 62 -4.35 0.73 13.63
N GLN A 63 -3.56 -0.08 12.93
CA GLN A 63 -2.09 0.03 12.95
C GLN A 63 -1.60 1.38 12.41
N VAL A 64 -2.26 1.91 11.37
CA VAL A 64 -1.98 3.25 10.84
C VAL A 64 -2.32 4.32 11.86
N GLU A 65 -3.51 4.29 12.46
CA GLU A 65 -3.93 5.25 13.48
C GLU A 65 -3.02 5.23 14.71
N ASP A 66 -2.67 4.05 15.19
CA ASP A 66 -1.72 3.87 16.30
C ASP A 66 -0.35 4.47 15.97
N PHE A 67 0.10 4.32 14.72
CA PHE A 67 1.36 4.92 14.27
C PHE A 67 1.26 6.45 14.23
N LEU A 68 0.22 7.00 13.60
CA LEU A 68 -0.01 8.45 13.52
C LEU A 68 -0.07 9.09 14.92
N HIS A 69 -0.79 8.45 15.83
CA HIS A 69 -0.88 8.90 17.23
C HIS A 69 0.49 8.89 17.92
N ARG A 70 1.28 7.82 17.78
CA ARG A 70 2.64 7.77 18.35
C ARG A 70 3.60 8.81 17.77
N GLN A 71 3.39 9.22 16.52
CA GLN A 71 4.17 10.29 15.90
C GLN A 71 3.65 11.69 16.23
N GLY A 72 2.57 11.81 17.03
CA GLY A 72 1.96 13.09 17.37
C GLY A 72 1.30 13.81 16.19
N VAL A 73 0.86 13.05 15.18
CA VAL A 73 0.14 13.61 14.03
C VAL A 73 -1.29 13.94 14.43
N GLU A 74 -1.63 15.21 14.45
CA GLU A 74 -2.97 15.71 14.83
C GLU A 74 -3.87 15.98 13.62
N ARG A 75 -3.30 16.09 12.42
CA ARG A 75 -4.01 16.30 11.16
C ARG A 75 -3.18 15.78 9.98
N LEU A 76 -3.82 15.44 8.89
CA LEU A 76 -3.21 15.07 7.63
C LEU A 76 -3.46 16.17 6.58
N ALA A 77 -2.40 16.70 5.99
CA ALA A 77 -2.52 17.60 4.85
C ALA A 77 -3.05 16.85 3.63
N MET A 78 -2.64 15.58 3.47
CA MET A 78 -3.09 14.77 2.34
C MET A 78 -3.04 13.28 2.67
N VAL A 79 -4.00 12.53 2.11
CA VAL A 79 -3.95 11.09 1.92
C VAL A 79 -3.78 10.81 0.43
N VAL A 80 -2.75 10.06 0.07
CA VAL A 80 -2.45 9.62 -1.31
C VAL A 80 -2.62 8.12 -1.37
N ALA A 81 -3.36 7.62 -2.35
CA ALA A 81 -3.65 6.19 -2.43
C ALA A 81 -3.72 5.70 -3.86
N SER A 82 -3.17 4.51 -4.11
CA SER A 82 -3.09 3.89 -5.43
C SER A 82 -3.76 2.52 -5.44
N SER A 83 -4.63 2.27 -6.42
CA SER A 83 -5.24 0.95 -6.69
C SER A 83 -5.92 0.36 -5.43
N ILE A 84 -5.52 -0.83 -4.94
CA ILE A 84 -6.06 -1.44 -3.71
C ILE A 84 -5.82 -0.58 -2.46
N GLY A 85 -4.78 0.25 -2.47
CA GLY A 85 -4.54 1.23 -1.42
C GLY A 85 -5.65 2.27 -1.32
N ALA A 86 -6.36 2.55 -2.43
CA ALA A 86 -7.49 3.46 -2.43
C ALA A 86 -8.69 2.91 -1.63
N ASP A 87 -8.92 1.60 -1.66
CA ASP A 87 -9.94 0.94 -0.83
C ASP A 87 -9.60 1.08 0.68
N LEU A 88 -8.34 0.83 1.04
CA LEU A 88 -7.88 1.02 2.42
C LEU A 88 -7.97 2.49 2.86
N ALA A 89 -7.59 3.42 1.98
CA ALA A 89 -7.68 4.86 2.24
C ALA A 89 -9.13 5.33 2.42
N MET A 90 -10.06 4.85 1.61
CA MET A 90 -11.49 5.16 1.77
C MET A 90 -12.01 4.67 3.11
N ALA A 91 -11.68 3.44 3.50
CA ALA A 91 -12.07 2.91 4.80
C ALA A 91 -11.41 3.69 5.96
N PHE A 92 -10.15 4.08 5.83
CA PHE A 92 -9.47 4.96 6.79
C PHE A 92 -10.18 6.32 6.92
N LEU A 93 -10.48 6.98 5.80
CA LEU A 93 -11.15 8.29 5.78
C LEU A 93 -12.56 8.28 6.39
N THR A 94 -13.25 7.14 6.33
CA THR A 94 -14.59 7.01 6.94
C THR A 94 -14.53 6.72 8.44
N GLN A 95 -13.40 6.28 8.98
CA GLN A 95 -13.25 5.85 10.38
C GLN A 95 -12.41 6.82 11.21
N THR A 96 -11.40 7.45 10.59
CA THR A 96 -10.48 8.32 11.30
C THR A 96 -11.18 9.57 11.85
N LYS A 97 -10.74 10.01 13.03
CA LYS A 97 -11.14 11.28 13.63
C LYS A 97 -10.17 12.41 13.31
N LEU A 98 -9.05 12.09 12.66
CA LEU A 98 -8.08 13.09 12.26
C LEU A 98 -8.65 13.96 11.12
N PRO A 99 -8.53 15.29 11.19
CA PRO A 99 -8.84 16.16 10.07
C PRO A 99 -7.92 15.81 8.88
N VAL A 100 -8.51 15.63 7.70
CA VAL A 100 -7.81 15.40 6.44
C VAL A 100 -8.20 16.48 5.46
N GLU A 101 -7.22 17.25 4.98
CA GLU A 101 -7.49 18.42 4.12
C GLU A 101 -7.75 17.99 2.67
N HIS A 102 -6.96 17.03 2.17
CA HIS A 102 -7.05 16.55 0.79
C HIS A 102 -6.91 15.03 0.71
N ALA A 103 -7.56 14.43 -0.27
CA ALA A 103 -7.36 13.02 -0.64
C ALA A 103 -7.14 12.90 -2.15
N PHE A 104 -6.07 12.21 -2.55
CA PHE A 104 -5.76 11.93 -3.93
C PHE A 104 -5.78 10.42 -4.18
N PHE A 105 -6.57 9.99 -5.14
CA PHE A 105 -6.70 8.59 -5.54
C PHE A 105 -6.21 8.39 -6.97
N ASP A 106 -5.15 7.59 -7.11
CA ASP A 106 -4.63 7.15 -8.41
C ASP A 106 -5.19 5.77 -8.74
N GLY A 107 -6.33 5.77 -9.39
CA GLY A 107 -7.09 4.57 -9.64
C GLY A 107 -7.66 3.99 -8.34
N GLY A 108 -8.59 3.08 -8.47
CA GLY A 108 -9.18 2.40 -7.33
C GLY A 108 -10.39 1.62 -7.77
N GLN A 109 -10.64 0.50 -7.12
CA GLN A 109 -11.83 -0.27 -7.37
C GLN A 109 -12.82 -0.02 -6.24
N PHE A 110 -13.80 0.83 -6.51
CA PHE A 110 -14.83 1.20 -5.55
C PHE A 110 -16.11 0.37 -5.71
N ALA A 111 -16.07 -0.67 -6.55
CA ALA A 111 -17.18 -1.59 -6.78
C ALA A 111 -16.86 -2.98 -6.21
N GLN A 112 -17.87 -3.61 -5.62
CA GLN A 112 -17.73 -4.98 -5.11
C GLN A 112 -17.48 -5.97 -6.25
N ILE A 113 -16.51 -6.87 -6.05
CA ILE A 113 -16.26 -7.98 -6.97
C ILE A 113 -16.90 -9.24 -6.39
N GLY A 114 -17.66 -9.93 -7.23
CA GLY A 114 -18.33 -11.18 -6.85
C GLY A 114 -17.36 -12.26 -6.33
N LYS A 115 -17.81 -13.07 -5.36
CA LYS A 115 -16.99 -14.13 -4.73
C LYS A 115 -16.35 -15.10 -5.73
N GLY A 116 -17.04 -15.42 -6.83
CA GLY A 116 -16.52 -16.29 -7.89
C GLY A 116 -15.32 -15.68 -8.60
N THR A 117 -15.42 -14.42 -8.98
CA THR A 117 -14.32 -13.66 -9.63
C THR A 117 -13.10 -13.56 -8.70
N ARG A 118 -13.31 -13.23 -7.42
CA ARG A 118 -12.22 -13.17 -6.41
C ARG A 118 -11.49 -14.50 -6.31
N ARG A 119 -12.21 -15.62 -6.32
CA ARG A 119 -11.63 -16.97 -6.25
C ARG A 119 -10.70 -17.29 -7.42
N ILE A 120 -11.05 -16.81 -8.62
CA ILE A 120 -10.24 -17.01 -9.83
C ILE A 120 -9.07 -16.02 -9.88
N MET A 121 -9.31 -14.75 -9.54
CA MET A 121 -8.29 -13.71 -9.59
C MET A 121 -7.15 -13.93 -8.59
N THR A 122 -7.45 -14.43 -7.39
CA THR A 122 -6.43 -14.56 -6.32
C THR A 122 -5.22 -15.40 -6.72
N PRO A 123 -5.36 -16.64 -7.24
CA PRO A 123 -4.20 -17.41 -7.66
C PRO A 123 -3.46 -16.75 -8.81
N PHE A 124 -4.16 -16.15 -9.77
CA PHE A 124 -3.53 -15.44 -10.88
C PHE A 124 -2.66 -14.27 -10.38
N LEU A 125 -3.21 -13.41 -9.53
CA LEU A 125 -2.47 -12.29 -8.95
C LEU A 125 -1.29 -12.74 -8.09
N TYR A 126 -1.47 -13.82 -7.31
CA TYR A 126 -0.39 -14.40 -6.52
C TYR A 126 0.79 -14.82 -7.40
N PHE A 127 0.53 -15.62 -8.44
CA PHE A 127 1.57 -16.06 -9.35
C PHE A 127 2.17 -14.91 -10.17
N ALA A 128 1.38 -13.92 -10.56
CA ALA A 128 1.88 -12.73 -11.24
C ALA A 128 2.90 -11.98 -10.35
N ILE A 129 2.55 -11.68 -9.10
CA ILE A 129 3.46 -10.99 -8.16
C ILE A 129 4.69 -11.86 -7.86
N LYS A 130 4.51 -13.16 -7.60
CA LYS A 130 5.63 -14.08 -7.35
C LYS A 130 6.55 -14.23 -8.57
N SER A 131 6.02 -14.16 -9.78
CA SER A 131 6.86 -14.23 -11.00
C SER A 131 7.82 -13.05 -11.09
N LEU A 132 7.43 -11.86 -10.61
CA LEU A 132 8.31 -10.69 -10.54
C LEU A 132 9.46 -10.91 -9.56
N TYR A 133 9.18 -11.49 -8.40
CA TYR A 133 10.21 -11.87 -7.43
C TYR A 133 11.15 -12.95 -8.00
N TRP A 134 10.62 -14.06 -8.51
CA TRP A 134 11.42 -15.18 -9.01
C TRP A 134 12.28 -14.81 -10.22
N SER A 135 11.76 -13.93 -11.09
CA SER A 135 12.50 -13.44 -12.26
C SER A 135 13.43 -12.28 -11.95
N LYS A 136 13.56 -11.86 -10.67
CA LYS A 136 14.32 -10.66 -10.26
C LYS A 136 13.91 -9.42 -11.07
N GLY A 137 12.63 -9.25 -11.28
CA GLY A 137 12.08 -8.13 -12.07
C GLY A 137 12.15 -8.29 -13.59
N GLY A 138 12.72 -9.36 -14.11
CA GLY A 138 12.85 -9.56 -15.57
C GLY A 138 11.49 -9.66 -16.30
N THR A 139 10.45 -10.13 -15.62
CA THR A 139 9.09 -10.19 -16.16
C THR A 139 8.46 -8.79 -16.25
N LEU A 140 8.87 -7.84 -15.42
CA LEU A 140 8.34 -6.48 -15.39
C LEU A 140 8.63 -5.74 -16.70
N LYS A 141 9.85 -5.90 -17.23
CA LYS A 141 10.25 -5.34 -18.53
C LYS A 141 9.33 -5.79 -19.66
N LYS A 142 8.90 -7.06 -19.61
CA LYS A 142 8.02 -7.65 -20.64
C LYS A 142 6.55 -7.23 -20.48
N ILE A 143 6.09 -7.04 -19.25
CA ILE A 143 4.67 -6.77 -18.95
C ILE A 143 4.39 -5.26 -18.93
N LEU A 144 5.26 -4.47 -18.31
CA LEU A 144 5.06 -3.03 -18.09
C LEU A 144 6.02 -2.16 -18.90
N TRP A 145 6.87 -2.77 -19.75
CA TRP A 145 7.94 -2.09 -20.51
C TRP A 145 8.81 -1.17 -19.63
N CYS A 146 8.93 -1.51 -18.35
CA CYS A 146 9.72 -0.77 -17.39
C CYS A 146 11.05 -1.46 -17.16
N ASP A 147 12.14 -0.72 -17.29
CA ASP A 147 13.53 -1.21 -17.09
C ASP A 147 14.26 -0.44 -15.99
N ASP A 148 13.52 0.30 -15.17
CA ASP A 148 14.07 1.02 -14.02
C ASP A 148 14.25 0.07 -12.84
N ASP A 149 15.50 -0.08 -12.40
CA ASP A 149 15.86 -1.00 -11.32
C ASP A 149 15.29 -0.59 -9.96
N SER A 150 15.05 0.70 -9.72
CA SER A 150 14.41 1.17 -8.50
C SER A 150 12.94 0.72 -8.43
N ILE A 151 12.24 0.79 -9.56
CA ILE A 151 10.85 0.31 -9.66
C ILE A 151 10.79 -1.20 -9.52
N LYS A 152 11.74 -1.94 -10.14
CA LYS A 152 11.81 -3.40 -10.00
C LYS A 152 11.97 -3.83 -8.55
N SER A 153 12.77 -3.12 -7.75
CA SER A 153 13.02 -3.47 -6.36
C SER A 153 11.73 -3.50 -5.53
N TYR A 154 10.83 -2.54 -5.72
CA TYR A 154 9.56 -2.48 -4.96
C TYR A 154 8.67 -3.70 -5.19
N PHE A 155 8.67 -4.24 -6.42
CA PHE A 155 7.94 -5.47 -6.74
C PHE A 155 8.64 -6.73 -6.21
N ILE A 156 9.97 -6.76 -6.27
CA ILE A 156 10.77 -7.89 -5.75
C ILE A 156 10.56 -7.99 -4.24
N ASP A 157 10.68 -6.89 -3.51
CA ASP A 157 10.51 -6.82 -2.05
C ASP A 157 9.11 -7.26 -1.62
N ALA A 158 8.09 -6.80 -2.33
CA ALA A 158 6.71 -7.23 -2.06
C ALA A 158 6.53 -8.73 -2.33
N GLY A 159 7.07 -9.21 -3.46
CA GLY A 159 6.97 -10.63 -3.84
C GLY A 159 7.71 -11.57 -2.90
N GLU A 160 8.82 -11.13 -2.28
CA GLU A 160 9.60 -11.95 -1.35
C GLU A 160 8.76 -12.45 -0.17
N ASN A 161 8.06 -11.53 0.49
CA ASN A 161 7.32 -11.80 1.72
C ASN A 161 5.84 -12.19 1.49
N LEU A 162 5.36 -12.10 0.26
CA LEU A 162 3.99 -12.42 -0.08
C LEU A 162 3.67 -13.90 0.17
N THR A 163 2.61 -14.17 0.93
CA THR A 163 2.02 -15.50 1.05
C THR A 163 0.64 -15.55 0.38
N TYR A 164 0.27 -16.71 -0.17
CA TYR A 164 -1.05 -16.91 -0.76
C TYR A 164 -2.19 -16.61 0.22
N THR A 165 -2.01 -17.01 1.48
CA THR A 165 -3.01 -16.80 2.53
C THR A 165 -3.24 -15.33 2.82
N ASN A 166 -2.17 -14.53 2.92
CA ASN A 166 -2.28 -13.09 3.16
C ASN A 166 -2.96 -12.37 1.99
N LEU A 167 -2.53 -12.67 0.75
CA LEU A 167 -3.14 -12.07 -0.45
C LEU A 167 -4.62 -12.43 -0.56
N ARG A 168 -4.97 -13.71 -0.35
CA ARG A 168 -6.36 -14.16 -0.38
C ARG A 168 -7.23 -13.42 0.63
N ARG A 169 -6.73 -13.21 1.86
CA ARG A 169 -7.45 -12.48 2.90
C ARG A 169 -7.63 -11.02 2.50
N GLN A 170 -6.57 -10.35 2.05
CA GLN A 170 -6.65 -8.98 1.60
C GLN A 170 -7.69 -8.81 0.47
N ILE A 171 -7.63 -9.64 -0.57
CA ILE A 171 -8.57 -9.57 -1.69
C ILE A 171 -10.01 -9.85 -1.23
N SER A 172 -10.21 -10.77 -0.28
CA SER A 172 -11.56 -11.05 0.24
C SER A 172 -12.13 -9.87 1.05
N ASP A 173 -11.28 -9.19 1.81
CA ASP A 173 -11.66 -8.12 2.71
C ASP A 173 -11.79 -6.76 1.99
N SER A 174 -10.95 -6.51 0.99
CA SER A 174 -10.94 -5.25 0.24
C SER A 174 -12.13 -5.07 -0.69
N LEU A 175 -12.78 -6.14 -1.06
CA LEU A 175 -13.82 -6.13 -2.10
C LEU A 175 -15.21 -6.49 -1.52
N GLU A 176 -15.35 -6.45 -0.20
CA GLU A 176 -16.61 -6.50 0.54
C GLU A 176 -17.10 -5.09 0.85
#